data_88967ce2bc4c1c84e8570d95f719b8bc
#
_entry.id   88967ce2bc4c1c84e8570d95f719b8bc
#
_cell.length_a   1.000
_cell.length_b   1.000
_cell.length_c   1.000
_cell.angle_alpha   90.00
_cell.angle_beta   90.00
_cell.angle_gamma   90.00
#
_symmetry.space_group_name_H-M   'P 1'
#
loop_
_entity.id
_entity.type
_entity.pdbx_description
1 polymer ?
#
loop_
_entity_poly.entity_id
_entity_poly.type
_entity_poly.pdbx_seq_one_letter_code
_entity_poly.pdbx_strand_id
1 'polypeptide(L)'
;MKTSRTDRVRIGAAVVALIACVPAIGQGRPESLLPPGFGDPVAPAPAPTPASRPTPRPVPTATASTTAVAPGYAPSAPTVQPLPGLPGLQTPTPTASATPNPVDAEALRRYELPEYARRSLDRVGIAGIGGGDFAPDAFGVASGPYLERLMRRTDAPVASRWLSIALRRVLVAEVVTPQGVNGADFAAERAWLLIRMGEANAARAVVQSVDIDNYTPKLFQVAMQAMLATGDAGGLCPMAEPANRVLNERGWRLATAMCLGLSGEARAAGQMVDRARRQAPGGGAIDVSLAEKIVGTGAQGRRAVTIEWDGVDRLTAWRYGLAVASGTDVPAPLYDTVGPQVRYWRATAPQLGPGARLGDADIAAAQGVLSSDALVDLYAQLLSDDDATSTQTALASDVRTAFTGNPRDRVAMLRQLWGAAGVGGVGYARMVLTARAAAMIAPVADNAADADRLIASMLSAGLDLPALRWRSIVPAGSDGWAMLALASPNGGVVSGGAVSGYAETDGRKGRLLFAGLAGLGRIAPGQVQGLARDLDVPVGARNAWTDAIDVAGVNGEAGTVLVLAAVGMQTRDWRGVSPVALFHIVAALRAAGREGEARMIAAEAIARA
;
A
#
# COMPACT_ATOMS: atom_id res chain seq x y z
N MET A 1 -18.54 -61.08 -20.68
CA MET A 1 -17.89 -61.13 -19.35
C MET A 1 -18.67 -60.21 -18.43
N LYS A 2 -19.34 -60.78 -17.39
CA LYS A 2 -20.14 -60.01 -16.42
C LYS A 2 -19.18 -59.50 -15.32
N THR A 3 -18.94 -58.21 -15.24
CA THR A 3 -18.21 -57.62 -14.12
C THR A 3 -19.03 -57.64 -12.87
N SER A 4 -18.46 -58.19 -11.81
CA SER A 4 -19.10 -58.40 -10.51
C SER A 4 -19.41 -57.05 -9.84
N ARG A 5 -20.52 -57.04 -9.08
CA ARG A 5 -21.02 -55.90 -8.30
C ARG A 5 -19.98 -55.40 -7.27
N THR A 6 -19.05 -56.26 -6.86
CA THR A 6 -17.97 -55.99 -5.92
C THR A 6 -16.83 -55.12 -6.50
N ASP A 7 -16.59 -55.17 -7.82
CA ASP A 7 -15.54 -54.36 -8.46
C ASP A 7 -15.94 -52.89 -8.59
N ARG A 8 -17.24 -52.62 -8.77
CA ARG A 8 -17.75 -51.24 -8.84
C ARG A 8 -17.67 -50.50 -7.50
N VAL A 9 -17.83 -51.23 -6.39
CA VAL A 9 -17.68 -50.64 -5.04
C VAL A 9 -16.22 -50.35 -4.70
N ARG A 10 -15.29 -51.17 -5.16
CA ARG A 10 -13.84 -50.94 -4.94
C ARG A 10 -13.30 -49.77 -5.76
N ILE A 11 -13.79 -49.56 -6.98
CA ILE A 11 -13.39 -48.41 -7.83
C ILE A 11 -13.99 -47.10 -7.24
N GLY A 12 -15.23 -47.13 -6.75
CA GLY A 12 -15.86 -45.98 -6.09
C GLY A 12 -15.13 -45.58 -4.78
N ALA A 13 -14.68 -46.54 -3.99
CA ALA A 13 -13.94 -46.30 -2.76
C ALA A 13 -12.51 -45.75 -3.03
N ALA A 14 -11.86 -46.19 -4.11
CA ALA A 14 -10.53 -45.68 -4.50
C ALA A 14 -10.59 -44.25 -5.01
N VAL A 15 -11.64 -43.83 -5.72
CA VAL A 15 -11.82 -42.45 -6.19
C VAL A 15 -12.19 -41.53 -5.02
N VAL A 16 -12.96 -41.94 -4.05
CA VAL A 16 -13.28 -41.17 -2.85
C VAL A 16 -12.05 -41.06 -1.93
N ALA A 17 -11.21 -42.09 -1.84
CA ALA A 17 -9.96 -42.03 -1.08
C ALA A 17 -8.88 -41.13 -1.72
N LEU A 18 -8.87 -40.99 -3.05
CA LEU A 18 -7.97 -40.08 -3.77
C LEU A 18 -8.36 -38.60 -3.65
N ILE A 19 -9.63 -38.29 -3.39
CA ILE A 19 -10.09 -36.92 -3.13
C ILE A 19 -9.83 -36.51 -1.66
N ALA A 20 -9.65 -37.47 -0.74
CA ALA A 20 -9.34 -37.20 0.67
C ALA A 20 -7.83 -37.04 0.98
N CYS A 21 -6.94 -37.33 0.03
CA CYS A 21 -5.50 -37.15 0.16
C CYS A 21 -4.99 -35.98 -0.69
N VAL A 22 -5.65 -34.82 -0.62
CA VAL A 22 -4.98 -33.54 -0.92
C VAL A 22 -4.09 -33.29 0.29
N PRO A 23 -2.73 -33.25 0.14
CA PRO A 23 -1.90 -32.79 1.23
C PRO A 23 -2.41 -31.39 1.57
N ALA A 24 -2.78 -31.17 2.81
CA ALA A 24 -2.89 -29.84 3.37
C ALA A 24 -1.49 -29.22 3.27
N ILE A 25 -1.15 -28.73 2.08
CA ILE A 25 -0.12 -27.72 1.92
C ILE A 25 -0.67 -26.56 2.71
N GLY A 26 -0.12 -26.35 3.89
CA GLY A 26 -0.45 -25.26 4.75
C GLY A 26 -0.33 -23.97 3.93
N GLN A 27 -1.46 -23.52 3.41
CA GLN A 27 -1.67 -22.13 3.11
C GLN A 27 -1.78 -21.45 4.48
N GLY A 28 -0.63 -21.36 5.17
CA GLY A 28 -0.44 -20.31 6.13
C GLY A 28 -0.63 -19.02 5.34
N ARG A 29 -1.87 -18.49 5.32
CA ARG A 29 -2.06 -17.08 5.00
C ARG A 29 -1.01 -16.35 5.80
N PRO A 30 -0.17 -15.47 5.18
CA PRO A 30 0.71 -14.63 5.96
C PRO A 30 -0.18 -14.00 7.03
N GLU A 31 0.16 -14.20 8.30
CA GLU A 31 -0.66 -13.70 9.38
C GLU A 31 -0.76 -12.19 9.17
N SER A 32 -1.99 -11.74 9.04
CA SER A 32 -2.33 -10.38 8.70
C SER A 32 -1.58 -9.42 9.64
N LEU A 33 -0.87 -8.43 9.10
CA LEU A 33 -0.43 -7.24 9.83
C LEU A 33 -1.64 -6.38 10.26
N LEU A 34 -2.85 -6.93 10.11
CA LEU A 34 -4.11 -6.29 10.42
C LEU A 34 -4.12 -5.86 11.89
N PRO A 35 -4.35 -4.58 12.16
CA PRO A 35 -4.67 -4.13 13.51
C PRO A 35 -5.95 -4.84 14.01
N PRO A 36 -6.13 -4.98 15.33
CA PRO A 36 -7.38 -5.46 15.89
C PRO A 36 -8.57 -4.66 15.37
N GLY A 37 -9.62 -5.32 14.91
CA GLY A 37 -10.80 -4.68 14.30
C GLY A 37 -10.86 -4.72 12.78
N PHE A 38 -9.78 -5.10 12.09
CA PHE A 38 -9.76 -5.33 10.64
C PHE A 38 -9.95 -6.81 10.24
N GLY A 39 -10.16 -7.70 11.21
CA GLY A 39 -10.51 -9.09 10.99
C GLY A 39 -11.96 -9.26 10.48
N ASP A 40 -12.34 -10.49 10.14
CA ASP A 40 -13.72 -10.81 9.79
C ASP A 40 -14.68 -10.36 10.91
N PRO A 41 -15.90 -9.92 10.58
CA PRO A 41 -16.85 -9.45 11.58
C PRO A 41 -17.05 -10.57 12.61
N VAL A 42 -16.79 -10.24 13.88
CA VAL A 42 -17.13 -11.12 15.01
C VAL A 42 -18.62 -11.42 14.89
N ALA A 43 -19.00 -12.68 14.87
CA ALA A 43 -20.40 -13.07 14.90
C ALA A 43 -21.09 -12.32 16.05
N PRO A 44 -22.28 -11.73 15.82
CA PRO A 44 -22.96 -10.99 16.87
C PRO A 44 -23.11 -11.89 18.09
N ALA A 45 -22.68 -11.37 19.24
CA ALA A 45 -22.85 -12.07 20.51
C ALA A 45 -24.34 -12.39 20.69
N PRO A 46 -24.71 -13.57 21.19
CA PRO A 46 -26.10 -13.91 21.45
C PRO A 46 -26.70 -12.84 22.37
N ALA A 47 -27.88 -12.34 21.98
CA ALA A 47 -28.59 -11.31 22.72
C ALA A 47 -28.74 -11.73 24.19
N PRO A 48 -28.44 -10.85 25.14
CA PRO A 48 -28.59 -11.17 26.57
C PRO A 48 -30.06 -11.47 26.86
N THR A 49 -30.29 -12.60 27.47
CA THR A 49 -31.60 -13.01 28.00
C THR A 49 -32.11 -11.89 28.94
N PRO A 50 -33.37 -11.44 28.82
CA PRO A 50 -33.85 -10.36 29.65
C PRO A 50 -33.85 -10.77 31.13
N ALA A 51 -32.99 -10.10 31.90
CA ALA A 51 -32.96 -10.25 33.33
C ALA A 51 -34.23 -9.62 33.94
N SER A 52 -34.89 -10.37 34.78
CA SER A 52 -36.08 -9.97 35.55
C SER A 52 -35.77 -8.72 36.39
N ARG A 53 -36.66 -7.74 36.30
CA ARG A 53 -36.63 -6.42 36.94
C ARG A 53 -36.62 -6.54 38.47
N PRO A 54 -35.67 -5.95 39.20
CA PRO A 54 -35.78 -5.86 40.67
C PRO A 54 -36.72 -4.73 41.06
N THR A 55 -37.52 -5.00 42.06
CA THR A 55 -38.43 -4.06 42.72
C THR A 55 -37.66 -2.94 43.46
N PRO A 56 -38.14 -1.69 43.47
CA PRO A 56 -37.42 -0.58 44.09
C PRO A 56 -37.53 -0.64 45.60
N ARG A 57 -36.39 -0.47 46.26
CA ARG A 57 -36.25 -0.34 47.72
C ARG A 57 -36.12 1.17 48.07
N PRO A 58 -36.74 1.66 49.14
CA PRO A 58 -36.76 3.09 49.43
C PRO A 58 -35.41 3.63 49.93
N VAL A 59 -35.11 4.85 49.51
CA VAL A 59 -33.90 5.64 49.85
C VAL A 59 -34.12 6.34 51.18
N PRO A 60 -33.19 6.32 52.15
CA PRO A 60 -33.24 7.20 53.30
C PRO A 60 -32.62 8.58 52.97
N THR A 61 -33.36 9.62 53.32
CA THR A 61 -33.00 11.02 53.25
C THR A 61 -31.93 11.32 54.33
N ALA A 62 -30.76 11.83 53.93
CA ALA A 62 -29.75 12.35 54.85
C ALA A 62 -29.72 13.87 54.81
N THR A 63 -29.93 14.43 55.99
CA THR A 63 -29.96 15.84 56.31
C THR A 63 -28.55 16.45 56.30
N ALA A 64 -28.40 17.63 55.69
CA ALA A 64 -27.17 18.39 55.69
C ALA A 64 -26.97 19.06 57.06
N SER A 65 -25.76 18.94 57.63
CA SER A 65 -25.30 19.79 58.74
C SER A 65 -24.03 20.50 58.30
N THR A 66 -24.14 21.81 58.21
CA THR A 66 -23.04 22.78 58.12
C THR A 66 -22.34 22.96 59.43
N THR A 67 -21.01 22.80 59.44
CA THR A 67 -20.22 23.33 60.59
C THR A 67 -18.99 24.05 60.00
N ALA A 68 -18.93 25.34 60.27
CA ALA A 68 -17.81 26.23 60.01
C ALA A 68 -16.71 26.04 61.06
N VAL A 69 -15.44 25.95 60.62
CA VAL A 69 -14.29 26.04 61.52
C VAL A 69 -13.34 27.13 61.02
N ALA A 70 -12.96 27.99 61.91
CA ALA A 70 -12.12 29.17 61.76
C ALA A 70 -10.62 28.85 61.65
N PRO A 71 -9.76 29.82 61.23
CA PRO A 71 -8.41 29.60 60.74
C PRO A 71 -7.38 29.41 61.84
N GLY A 72 -6.53 28.41 61.73
CA GLY A 72 -5.40 28.15 62.62
C GLY A 72 -4.08 28.64 62.04
N TYR A 73 -3.27 29.25 62.90
CA TYR A 73 -1.94 29.81 62.65
C TYR A 73 -0.93 28.83 62.03
N ALA A 74 -0.13 29.33 61.11
CA ALA A 74 1.08 28.66 60.60
C ALA A 74 2.32 29.11 61.38
N PRO A 75 3.24 28.23 61.77
CA PRO A 75 4.51 28.62 62.37
C PRO A 75 5.54 29.04 61.31
N SER A 76 6.25 30.16 61.64
CA SER A 76 7.31 30.77 60.85
C SER A 76 8.57 29.90 60.77
N ALA A 77 9.14 29.71 59.59
CA ALA A 77 10.44 29.09 59.37
C ALA A 77 11.58 30.12 59.63
N PRO A 78 12.74 29.69 60.14
CA PRO A 78 13.85 30.60 60.43
C PRO A 78 14.59 31.03 59.19
N THR A 79 14.86 32.35 59.13
CA THR A 79 15.63 33.03 58.11
C THR A 79 17.13 32.74 58.28
N VAL A 80 17.81 32.17 57.32
CA VAL A 80 19.26 32.04 57.27
C VAL A 80 19.83 33.20 56.44
N GLN A 81 20.69 34.01 57.03
CA GLN A 81 21.41 35.10 56.35
C GLN A 81 22.56 34.55 55.50
N PRO A 82 22.82 35.09 54.30
CA PRO A 82 23.96 34.71 53.49
C PRO A 82 25.25 35.37 53.97
N LEU A 83 26.35 34.62 53.97
CA LEU A 83 27.71 35.14 54.10
C LEU A 83 28.20 35.83 52.80
N PRO A 84 29.01 36.91 52.88
CA PRO A 84 29.46 37.63 51.73
C PRO A 84 30.72 37.00 51.11
N GLY A 85 30.73 36.89 49.78
CA GLY A 85 31.88 37.04 48.93
C GLY A 85 32.58 35.79 48.45
N LEU A 86 32.42 35.54 47.14
CA LEU A 86 33.51 35.33 46.16
C LEU A 86 32.88 35.41 44.75
N PRO A 87 33.44 36.12 43.78
CA PRO A 87 32.86 36.24 42.43
C PRO A 87 33.29 35.08 41.54
N GLY A 88 32.32 34.44 40.87
CA GLY A 88 32.59 33.57 39.75
C GLY A 88 32.30 32.10 40.02
N LEU A 89 31.01 31.75 39.97
CA LEU A 89 30.48 30.47 39.47
C LEU A 89 28.96 30.50 39.75
N GLN A 90 28.18 30.86 38.76
CA GLN A 90 26.73 30.72 38.87
C GLN A 90 26.40 29.24 38.72
N THR A 91 26.18 28.58 39.82
CA THR A 91 25.48 27.30 39.86
C THR A 91 24.02 27.55 39.44
N PRO A 92 23.46 26.82 38.47
CA PRO A 92 22.05 26.97 38.18
C PRO A 92 21.24 26.53 39.38
N THR A 93 20.47 27.46 39.94
CA THR A 93 19.47 27.21 40.97
C THR A 93 18.53 26.09 40.44
N PRO A 94 18.27 25.02 41.22
CA PRO A 94 17.23 24.08 40.86
C PRO A 94 15.89 24.83 40.83
N THR A 95 15.38 25.05 39.63
CA THR A 95 14.03 25.59 39.45
C THR A 95 13.07 24.64 40.14
N ALA A 96 12.36 25.14 41.16
CA ALA A 96 11.27 24.43 41.77
C ALA A 96 10.39 23.84 40.67
N SER A 97 10.02 22.57 40.80
CA SER A 97 9.03 21.93 39.92
C SER A 97 7.82 22.84 39.83
N ALA A 98 7.70 23.57 38.75
CA ALA A 98 6.52 24.36 38.48
C ALA A 98 5.36 23.36 38.44
N THR A 99 4.46 23.46 39.40
CA THR A 99 3.11 22.91 39.25
C THR A 99 2.64 23.36 37.86
N PRO A 100 2.19 22.48 36.97
CA PRO A 100 1.73 22.95 35.68
C PRO A 100 0.64 23.98 35.94
N ASN A 101 0.91 25.22 35.54
CA ASN A 101 -0.11 26.27 35.54
C ASN A 101 -1.34 25.69 34.85
N PRO A 102 -2.55 25.92 35.37
CA PRO A 102 -3.75 25.59 34.62
C PRO A 102 -3.58 26.26 33.27
N VAL A 103 -3.48 25.46 32.23
CA VAL A 103 -3.22 25.92 30.86
C VAL A 103 -4.34 26.90 30.56
N ASP A 104 -3.97 28.15 30.35
CA ASP A 104 -4.93 29.20 30.05
C ASP A 104 -5.72 28.79 28.82
N ALA A 105 -7.01 28.50 28.99
CA ALA A 105 -7.90 28.07 27.92
C ALA A 105 -7.92 29.08 26.75
N GLU A 106 -7.65 30.36 27.05
CA GLU A 106 -7.54 31.40 26.02
C GLU A 106 -6.21 31.34 25.28
N ALA A 107 -5.12 30.95 25.94
CA ALA A 107 -3.83 30.70 25.29
C ALA A 107 -3.90 29.45 24.38
N LEU A 108 -4.59 28.40 24.82
CA LEU A 108 -4.84 27.20 23.96
C LEU A 108 -5.63 27.52 22.72
N ARG A 109 -6.67 28.37 22.81
CA ARG A 109 -7.48 28.78 21.64
C ARG A 109 -6.67 29.48 20.57
N ARG A 110 -5.53 30.10 20.90
CA ARG A 110 -4.62 30.72 19.90
C ARG A 110 -3.91 29.68 19.05
N TYR A 111 -3.78 28.44 19.53
CA TYR A 111 -3.15 27.33 18.82
C TYR A 111 -4.17 26.36 18.22
N GLU A 112 -5.47 26.52 18.52
CA GLU A 112 -6.52 25.77 17.86
C GLU A 112 -6.60 26.18 16.39
N LEU A 113 -6.78 25.20 15.50
CA LEU A 113 -7.04 25.46 14.09
C LEU A 113 -8.32 26.30 13.96
N PRO A 114 -8.26 27.48 13.30
CA PRO A 114 -9.44 28.26 13.05
C PRO A 114 -10.44 27.42 12.23
N GLU A 115 -11.73 27.71 12.41
CA GLU A 115 -12.82 26.91 11.81
C GLU A 115 -12.67 26.72 10.29
N TYR A 116 -12.21 27.76 9.58
CA TYR A 116 -11.96 27.70 8.14
C TYR A 116 -10.80 26.78 7.73
N ALA A 117 -9.91 26.43 8.66
CA ALA A 117 -8.77 25.53 8.42
C ALA A 117 -9.06 24.09 8.84
N ARG A 118 -10.18 23.85 9.54
CA ARG A 118 -10.62 22.50 9.93
C ARG A 118 -11.09 21.74 8.70
N ARG A 119 -10.67 20.49 8.60
CA ARG A 119 -11.03 19.62 7.47
C ARG A 119 -12.33 18.89 7.75
N SER A 120 -13.25 18.96 6.78
CA SER A 120 -14.52 18.24 6.88
C SER A 120 -14.31 16.74 6.67
N LEU A 121 -15.09 15.92 7.39
CA LEU A 121 -15.18 14.48 7.15
C LEU A 121 -16.14 14.14 6.00
N ASP A 122 -16.87 15.11 5.44
CA ASP A 122 -17.72 14.91 4.27
C ASP A 122 -16.92 14.67 2.99
N ARG A 123 -15.68 15.16 3.00
CA ARG A 123 -14.67 14.93 1.95
C ARG A 123 -13.33 14.66 2.58
N VAL A 124 -12.72 13.55 2.23
CA VAL A 124 -11.43 13.14 2.78
C VAL A 124 -10.50 12.69 1.67
N GLY A 125 -9.23 13.08 1.79
CA GLY A 125 -8.17 12.78 0.84
C GLY A 125 -7.35 14.00 0.51
N ILE A 126 -6.60 13.96 -0.59
CA ILE A 126 -5.68 15.02 -0.97
C ILE A 126 -6.10 15.58 -2.31
N ALA A 127 -6.42 16.87 -2.32
CA ALA A 127 -6.79 17.58 -3.53
C ALA A 127 -5.58 17.72 -4.49
N GLY A 128 -5.81 17.60 -5.79
CA GLY A 128 -4.85 17.96 -6.83
C GLY A 128 -3.60 17.09 -6.92
N ILE A 129 -3.57 15.92 -6.30
CA ILE A 129 -2.44 15.02 -6.41
C ILE A 129 -2.51 14.20 -7.70
N GLY A 130 -1.60 14.57 -8.61
CA GLY A 130 -1.13 13.65 -9.65
C GLY A 130 -1.90 13.62 -10.95
N GLY A 131 -2.49 14.72 -11.41
CA GLY A 131 -2.84 14.92 -12.83
C GLY A 131 -3.71 13.83 -13.47
N GLY A 132 -4.53 13.19 -12.71
CA GLY A 132 -5.51 12.21 -13.18
C GLY A 132 -6.71 12.31 -12.28
N ASP A 133 -7.21 13.53 -12.17
CA ASP A 133 -8.14 13.93 -11.15
C ASP A 133 -9.41 13.11 -11.25
N PHE A 134 -9.66 12.36 -10.18
CA PHE A 134 -10.95 11.74 -10.00
C PHE A 134 -11.92 12.80 -9.50
N ALA A 135 -13.12 12.80 -10.06
CA ALA A 135 -14.19 13.65 -9.56
C ALA A 135 -14.49 13.31 -8.08
N PRO A 136 -14.92 14.28 -7.28
CA PRO A 136 -15.22 14.04 -5.86
C PRO A 136 -16.23 12.91 -5.62
N ASP A 137 -17.09 12.64 -6.56
CA ASP A 137 -18.12 11.58 -6.56
C ASP A 137 -17.63 10.27 -7.20
N ALA A 138 -16.33 10.06 -7.33
CA ALA A 138 -15.74 8.88 -8.00
C ALA A 138 -16.27 7.53 -7.51
N PHE A 139 -16.74 7.43 -6.26
CA PHE A 139 -17.35 6.21 -5.72
C PHE A 139 -18.88 6.14 -5.94
N GLY A 140 -19.49 7.19 -6.49
CA GLY A 140 -20.90 7.24 -6.89
C GLY A 140 -21.87 6.97 -5.74
N VAL A 141 -22.88 6.14 -6.03
CA VAL A 141 -23.93 5.76 -5.07
C VAL A 141 -23.60 4.50 -4.25
N ALA A 142 -22.44 3.93 -4.45
CA ALA A 142 -22.03 2.74 -3.70
C ALA A 142 -21.98 3.04 -2.19
N SER A 143 -22.60 2.18 -1.37
CA SER A 143 -22.62 2.40 0.08
C SER A 143 -21.23 2.21 0.70
N GLY A 144 -20.92 3.03 1.72
CA GLY A 144 -19.65 2.97 2.43
C GLY A 144 -19.32 1.58 2.98
N PRO A 145 -20.24 0.90 3.69
CA PRO A 145 -19.98 -0.46 4.19
C PRO A 145 -19.67 -1.49 3.10
N TYR A 146 -20.24 -1.31 1.90
CA TYR A 146 -19.91 -2.16 0.75
C TYR A 146 -18.49 -1.93 0.25
N LEU A 147 -18.10 -0.66 0.04
CA LEU A 147 -16.77 -0.28 -0.40
C LEU A 147 -15.69 -0.67 0.61
N GLU A 148 -15.92 -0.43 1.91
CA GLU A 148 -15.01 -0.86 2.98
C GLU A 148 -14.78 -2.38 2.95
N ARG A 149 -15.85 -3.16 2.79
CA ARG A 149 -15.76 -4.62 2.71
C ARG A 149 -14.99 -5.08 1.49
N LEU A 150 -15.19 -4.45 0.33
CA LEU A 150 -14.42 -4.75 -0.88
C LEU A 150 -12.94 -4.44 -0.66
N MET A 151 -12.60 -3.23 -0.19
CA MET A 151 -11.22 -2.83 0.06
C MET A 151 -10.53 -3.73 1.08
N ARG A 152 -11.23 -4.10 2.16
CA ARG A 152 -10.71 -4.97 3.22
C ARG A 152 -10.39 -6.38 2.71
N ARG A 153 -11.24 -6.93 1.81
CA ARG A 153 -11.10 -8.29 1.27
C ARG A 153 -10.23 -8.38 0.03
N THR A 154 -9.84 -7.25 -0.56
CA THR A 154 -8.97 -7.27 -1.74
C THR A 154 -7.58 -7.71 -1.33
N ASP A 155 -7.10 -8.83 -1.91
CA ASP A 155 -5.72 -9.25 -1.78
C ASP A 155 -4.83 -8.35 -2.64
N ALA A 156 -3.87 -7.69 -2.02
CA ALA A 156 -2.90 -6.85 -2.68
C ALA A 156 -1.49 -7.43 -2.46
N PRO A 157 -0.58 -7.21 -3.42
CA PRO A 157 -0.70 -6.43 -4.66
C PRO A 157 -1.50 -7.13 -5.77
N VAL A 158 -2.11 -6.34 -6.66
CA VAL A 158 -2.87 -6.83 -7.82
C VAL A 158 -1.96 -7.15 -9.01
N ALA A 159 -2.41 -7.99 -9.95
CA ALA A 159 -1.56 -8.45 -11.07
C ALA A 159 -1.10 -7.33 -12.02
N SER A 160 -1.91 -6.29 -12.24
CA SER A 160 -1.62 -5.21 -13.17
C SER A 160 -0.95 -4.02 -12.50
N ARG A 161 0.20 -3.61 -13.04
CA ARG A 161 0.89 -2.36 -12.69
C ARG A 161 -0.01 -1.14 -12.93
N TRP A 162 -0.66 -1.08 -14.10
CA TRP A 162 -1.52 0.06 -14.46
C TRP A 162 -2.76 0.17 -13.60
N LEU A 163 -3.37 -0.96 -13.24
CA LEU A 163 -4.45 -0.98 -12.27
C LEU A 163 -3.98 -0.52 -10.88
N SER A 164 -2.81 -0.98 -10.44
CA SER A 164 -2.22 -0.55 -9.17
C SER A 164 -2.03 0.97 -9.12
N ILE A 165 -1.48 1.57 -10.19
CA ILE A 165 -1.30 3.02 -10.32
C ILE A 165 -2.64 3.76 -10.28
N ALA A 166 -3.65 3.30 -11.05
CA ALA A 166 -4.97 3.92 -11.09
C ALA A 166 -5.69 3.82 -9.74
N LEU A 167 -5.61 2.65 -9.10
CA LEU A 167 -6.19 2.40 -7.78
C LEU A 167 -5.54 3.29 -6.71
N ARG A 168 -4.21 3.41 -6.67
CA ARG A 168 -3.53 4.36 -5.77
C ARG A 168 -4.07 5.77 -5.95
N ARG A 169 -4.20 6.25 -7.20
CA ARG A 169 -4.68 7.62 -7.48
C ARG A 169 -6.06 7.87 -6.90
N VAL A 170 -7.02 6.96 -7.08
CA VAL A 170 -8.37 7.14 -6.54
C VAL A 170 -8.42 6.99 -5.02
N LEU A 171 -7.60 6.10 -4.45
CA LEU A 171 -7.53 5.92 -2.99
C LEU A 171 -6.94 7.14 -2.26
N VAL A 172 -6.10 7.91 -2.94
CA VAL A 172 -5.51 9.15 -2.39
C VAL A 172 -6.41 10.36 -2.62
N ALA A 173 -7.22 10.36 -3.68
CA ALA A 173 -8.01 11.50 -4.11
C ALA A 173 -8.95 12.03 -3.00
N GLU A 174 -9.18 13.34 -3.01
CA GLU A 174 -10.20 13.96 -2.17
C GLU A 174 -11.59 13.61 -2.74
N VAL A 175 -12.30 12.74 -2.04
CA VAL A 175 -13.60 12.23 -2.47
C VAL A 175 -14.66 12.44 -1.39
N VAL A 176 -15.89 12.55 -1.82
CA VAL A 176 -17.08 12.59 -0.93
C VAL A 176 -17.14 11.28 -0.14
N THR A 177 -17.36 11.40 1.15
CA THR A 177 -17.53 10.24 2.03
C THR A 177 -18.82 9.49 1.64
N PRO A 178 -18.72 8.20 1.29
CA PRO A 178 -19.89 7.40 0.93
C PRO A 178 -20.88 7.28 2.09
N GLN A 179 -22.16 7.11 1.75
CA GLN A 179 -23.21 6.99 2.75
C GLN A 179 -23.01 5.77 3.66
N GLY A 180 -23.32 5.94 4.95
CA GLY A 180 -23.32 4.86 5.95
C GLY A 180 -21.97 4.55 6.59
N VAL A 181 -20.97 5.42 6.39
CA VAL A 181 -19.66 5.33 7.06
C VAL A 181 -19.21 6.70 7.58
N ASN A 182 -18.33 6.69 8.56
CA ASN A 182 -17.61 7.88 8.99
C ASN A 182 -16.45 8.19 8.02
N GLY A 183 -16.21 9.46 7.69
CA GLY A 183 -15.14 9.85 6.77
C GLY A 183 -13.74 9.43 7.22
N ALA A 184 -13.47 9.47 8.53
CA ALA A 184 -12.20 9.00 9.09
C ALA A 184 -12.04 7.47 8.96
N ASP A 185 -13.11 6.71 9.15
CA ASP A 185 -13.09 5.25 8.96
C ASP A 185 -12.92 4.87 7.49
N PHE A 186 -13.56 5.61 6.59
CA PHE A 186 -13.39 5.41 5.15
C PHE A 186 -11.96 5.76 4.70
N ALA A 187 -11.37 6.82 5.27
CA ALA A 187 -9.95 7.14 5.07
C ALA A 187 -9.04 6.02 5.58
N ALA A 188 -9.36 5.44 6.75
CA ALA A 188 -8.62 4.32 7.31
C ALA A 188 -8.62 3.09 6.38
N GLU A 189 -9.77 2.71 5.80
CA GLU A 189 -9.82 1.58 4.86
C GLU A 189 -9.03 1.83 3.57
N ARG A 190 -9.10 3.06 3.02
CA ARG A 190 -8.31 3.46 1.85
C ARG A 190 -6.81 3.40 2.16
N ALA A 191 -6.40 3.99 3.28
CA ALA A 191 -5.00 3.96 3.72
C ALA A 191 -4.52 2.53 4.01
N TRP A 192 -5.37 1.69 4.59
CA TRP A 192 -5.05 0.29 4.83
C TRP A 192 -4.84 -0.50 3.54
N LEU A 193 -5.67 -0.28 2.52
CA LEU A 193 -5.46 -0.91 1.21
C LEU A 193 -4.14 -0.41 0.58
N LEU A 194 -3.84 0.90 0.65
CA LEU A 194 -2.59 1.47 0.17
C LEU A 194 -1.36 0.85 0.87
N ILE A 195 -1.38 0.64 2.19
CA ILE A 195 -0.32 -0.04 2.94
C ILE A 195 -0.08 -1.44 2.37
N ARG A 196 -1.15 -2.21 2.13
CA ARG A 196 -1.07 -3.56 1.56
C ARG A 196 -0.62 -3.59 0.10
N MET A 197 -0.89 -2.52 -0.65
CA MET A 197 -0.34 -2.33 -2.00
C MET A 197 1.15 -1.95 -2.00
N GLY A 198 1.73 -1.64 -0.84
CA GLY A 198 3.11 -1.16 -0.70
C GLY A 198 3.26 0.36 -0.84
N GLU A 199 2.16 1.09 -0.94
CA GLU A 199 2.07 2.53 -1.14
C GLU A 199 2.11 3.29 0.21
N ALA A 200 3.18 3.08 0.99
CA ALA A 200 3.31 3.61 2.36
C ALA A 200 3.17 5.14 2.41
N ASN A 201 3.83 5.86 1.51
CA ASN A 201 3.77 7.32 1.45
C ASN A 201 2.37 7.83 1.12
N ALA A 202 1.67 7.16 0.20
CA ALA A 202 0.29 7.47 -0.16
C ALA A 202 -0.67 7.21 1.02
N ALA A 203 -0.49 6.11 1.72
CA ALA A 203 -1.26 5.78 2.91
C ALA A 203 -1.08 6.83 4.02
N ARG A 204 0.18 7.22 4.29
CA ARG A 204 0.51 8.30 5.22
C ARG A 204 -0.20 9.60 4.85
N ALA A 205 -0.17 9.96 3.57
CA ALA A 205 -0.80 11.18 3.08
C ALA A 205 -2.33 11.17 3.30
N VAL A 206 -3.02 10.04 3.05
CA VAL A 206 -4.45 9.88 3.33
C VAL A 206 -4.76 9.99 4.82
N VAL A 207 -3.97 9.34 5.67
CA VAL A 207 -4.13 9.45 7.12
C VAL A 207 -3.99 10.90 7.59
N GLN A 208 -2.96 11.60 7.12
CA GLN A 208 -2.68 12.99 7.48
C GLN A 208 -3.66 13.99 6.84
N SER A 209 -4.54 13.57 5.92
CA SER A 209 -5.60 14.42 5.38
C SER A 209 -6.78 14.61 6.35
N VAL A 210 -6.84 13.85 7.42
CA VAL A 210 -7.83 13.98 8.50
C VAL A 210 -7.20 14.71 9.68
N ASP A 211 -7.95 15.61 10.33
CA ASP A 211 -7.49 16.27 11.55
C ASP A 211 -7.50 15.28 12.72
N ILE A 212 -6.47 15.34 13.57
CA ILE A 212 -6.26 14.35 14.66
C ILE A 212 -7.46 14.28 15.62
N ASP A 213 -8.12 15.40 15.85
CA ASP A 213 -9.31 15.45 16.69
C ASP A 213 -10.50 14.63 16.14
N ASN A 214 -10.47 14.34 14.84
CA ASN A 214 -11.45 13.51 14.15
C ASN A 214 -11.04 12.04 14.02
N TYR A 215 -9.87 11.64 14.59
CA TYR A 215 -9.40 10.27 14.47
C TYR A 215 -10.27 9.31 15.27
N THR A 216 -10.73 8.28 14.60
CA THR A 216 -11.36 7.11 15.23
C THR A 216 -10.29 6.13 15.74
N PRO A 217 -10.63 5.20 16.64
CA PRO A 217 -9.73 4.11 17.03
C PRO A 217 -9.14 3.37 15.82
N LYS A 218 -9.95 3.13 14.79
CA LYS A 218 -9.54 2.49 13.54
C LYS A 218 -8.49 3.33 12.79
N LEU A 219 -8.71 4.63 12.66
CA LEU A 219 -7.76 5.52 11.97
C LEU A 219 -6.44 5.64 12.74
N PHE A 220 -6.46 5.70 14.08
CA PHE A 220 -5.22 5.66 14.87
C PHE A 220 -4.40 4.39 14.62
N GLN A 221 -5.03 3.21 14.55
CA GLN A 221 -4.33 1.96 14.27
C GLN A 221 -3.69 1.95 12.89
N VAL A 222 -4.41 2.41 11.86
CA VAL A 222 -3.87 2.51 10.50
C VAL A 222 -2.79 3.59 10.40
N ALA A 223 -2.94 4.70 11.11
CA ALA A 223 -1.95 5.75 11.18
C ALA A 223 -0.61 5.24 11.73
N MET A 224 -0.63 4.46 12.81
CA MET A 224 0.57 3.81 13.32
C MET A 224 1.25 2.95 12.23
N GLN A 225 0.48 2.13 11.52
CA GLN A 225 1.01 1.29 10.45
C GLN A 225 1.62 2.13 9.31
N ALA A 226 0.96 3.23 8.91
CA ALA A 226 1.45 4.09 7.84
C ALA A 226 2.76 4.80 8.21
N MET A 227 2.88 5.32 9.44
CA MET A 227 4.13 5.94 9.91
C MET A 227 5.26 4.93 10.01
N LEU A 228 4.99 3.73 10.52
CA LEU A 228 5.99 2.66 10.60
C LEU A 228 6.39 2.14 9.22
N ALA A 229 5.44 2.02 8.27
CA ALA A 229 5.75 1.61 6.90
C ALA A 229 6.66 2.61 6.17
N THR A 230 6.64 3.89 6.55
CA THR A 230 7.55 4.93 6.03
C THR A 230 8.84 5.07 6.83
N GLY A 231 9.03 4.28 7.89
CA GLY A 231 10.19 4.41 8.79
C GLY A 231 10.21 5.72 9.58
N ASP A 232 9.06 6.36 9.80
CA ASP A 232 8.94 7.64 10.52
C ASP A 232 8.40 7.43 11.93
N ALA A 233 9.31 7.13 12.85
CA ALA A 233 8.96 7.01 14.27
C ALA A 233 8.50 8.35 14.88
N GLY A 234 9.05 9.47 14.42
CA GLY A 234 8.67 10.82 14.87
C GLY A 234 7.26 11.21 14.44
N GLY A 235 6.79 10.70 13.30
CA GLY A 235 5.42 10.92 12.81
C GLY A 235 4.32 10.39 13.72
N LEU A 236 4.66 9.51 14.68
CA LEU A 236 3.72 9.03 15.70
C LEU A 236 3.43 10.07 16.80
N CYS A 237 4.33 11.05 16.99
CA CYS A 237 4.28 11.94 18.16
C CYS A 237 3.02 12.80 18.27
N PRO A 238 2.52 13.42 17.19
CA PRO A 238 1.29 14.20 17.28
C PRO A 238 0.06 13.36 17.70
N MET A 239 0.12 12.05 17.43
CA MET A 239 -1.00 11.13 17.67
C MET A 239 -0.88 10.34 18.97
N ALA A 240 0.32 10.28 19.57
CA ALA A 240 0.60 9.35 20.69
C ALA A 240 -0.29 9.60 21.91
N GLU A 241 -0.45 10.86 22.33
CA GLU A 241 -1.30 11.20 23.46
C GLU A 241 -2.80 11.05 23.16
N PRO A 242 -3.35 11.60 22.05
CA PRO A 242 -4.74 11.36 21.67
C PRO A 242 -5.09 9.88 21.54
N ALA A 243 -4.21 9.09 20.90
CA ALA A 243 -4.43 7.65 20.77
C ALA A 243 -4.50 6.92 22.11
N ASN A 244 -3.62 7.26 23.07
CA ASN A 244 -3.65 6.64 24.41
C ASN A 244 -4.90 6.95 25.22
N ARG A 245 -5.63 8.04 24.90
CA ARG A 245 -6.91 8.35 25.55
C ARG A 245 -8.03 7.42 25.11
N VAL A 246 -7.96 6.92 23.87
CA VAL A 246 -9.02 6.07 23.28
C VAL A 246 -8.61 4.61 23.12
N LEU A 247 -7.29 4.33 23.03
CA LEU A 247 -6.72 3.01 22.82
C LEU A 247 -5.72 2.68 23.95
N ASN A 248 -5.99 1.63 24.70
CA ASN A 248 -5.07 1.17 25.75
C ASN A 248 -4.09 0.11 25.20
N GLU A 249 -3.34 0.46 24.15
CA GLU A 249 -2.44 -0.46 23.46
C GLU A 249 -0.97 -0.21 23.82
N ARG A 250 -0.19 -1.30 23.89
CA ARG A 250 1.25 -1.24 24.20
C ARG A 250 2.02 -0.40 23.18
N GLY A 251 1.66 -0.49 21.90
CA GLY A 251 2.32 0.26 20.83
C GLY A 251 2.26 1.77 21.07
N TRP A 252 1.09 2.30 21.43
CA TRP A 252 0.93 3.73 21.68
C TRP A 252 1.65 4.19 22.95
N ARG A 253 1.71 3.36 23.99
CA ARG A 253 2.53 3.66 25.19
C ARG A 253 4.02 3.72 24.87
N LEU A 254 4.52 2.81 24.02
CA LEU A 254 5.91 2.85 23.54
C LEU A 254 6.15 4.06 22.63
N ALA A 255 5.19 4.40 21.76
CA ALA A 255 5.25 5.61 20.93
C ALA A 255 5.38 6.88 21.81
N THR A 256 4.60 6.99 22.89
CA THR A 256 4.75 8.09 23.87
C THR A 256 6.15 8.12 24.47
N ALA A 257 6.70 6.96 24.85
CA ALA A 257 8.07 6.92 25.37
C ALA A 257 9.11 7.38 24.33
N MET A 258 8.97 6.98 23.08
CA MET A 258 9.83 7.44 21.98
C MET A 258 9.73 8.96 21.81
N CYS A 259 8.53 9.51 21.82
CA CYS A 259 8.30 10.95 21.66
C CYS A 259 8.88 11.79 22.80
N LEU A 260 8.74 11.33 24.05
CA LEU A 260 9.41 11.94 25.20
C LEU A 260 10.94 11.90 25.04
N GLY A 261 11.48 10.80 24.54
CA GLY A 261 12.92 10.72 24.25
C GLY A 261 13.35 11.72 23.19
N LEU A 262 12.61 11.79 22.07
CA LEU A 262 12.89 12.72 20.96
C LEU A 262 12.72 14.19 21.37
N SER A 263 11.83 14.53 22.30
CA SER A 263 11.68 15.88 22.86
C SER A 263 12.72 16.22 23.94
N GLY A 264 13.63 15.29 24.27
CA GLY A 264 14.69 15.53 25.27
C GLY A 264 14.34 15.11 26.70
N GLU A 265 13.13 14.58 26.95
CA GLU A 265 12.66 14.12 28.26
C GLU A 265 13.16 12.70 28.58
N ALA A 266 14.46 12.50 28.50
CA ALA A 266 15.11 11.18 28.57
C ALA A 266 14.79 10.39 29.85
N ARG A 267 14.57 11.08 31.00
CA ARG A 267 14.22 10.43 32.28
C ARG A 267 12.82 9.83 32.24
N ALA A 268 11.82 10.60 31.79
CA ALA A 268 10.43 10.14 31.65
C ALA A 268 10.33 9.00 30.64
N ALA A 269 10.97 9.16 29.48
CA ALA A 269 11.06 8.13 28.44
C ALA A 269 11.64 6.82 29.00
N GLY A 270 12.77 6.89 29.70
CA GLY A 270 13.43 5.74 30.31
C GLY A 270 12.53 4.98 31.29
N GLN A 271 11.82 5.69 32.17
CA GLN A 271 10.89 5.05 33.12
C GLN A 271 9.75 4.31 32.40
N MET A 272 9.24 4.85 31.28
CA MET A 272 8.21 4.19 30.49
C MET A 272 8.74 2.94 29.77
N VAL A 273 9.94 3.01 29.19
CA VAL A 273 10.62 1.86 28.57
C VAL A 273 10.86 0.76 29.60
N ASP A 274 11.39 1.09 30.77
CA ASP A 274 11.68 0.11 31.83
C ASP A 274 10.39 -0.57 32.33
N ARG A 275 9.30 0.16 32.43
CA ARG A 275 7.98 -0.41 32.75
C ARG A 275 7.51 -1.35 31.65
N ALA A 276 7.60 -0.94 30.38
CA ALA A 276 7.23 -1.77 29.24
C ALA A 276 8.07 -3.05 29.14
N ARG A 277 9.36 -2.97 29.47
CA ARG A 277 10.28 -4.13 29.52
C ARG A 277 9.86 -5.14 30.57
N ARG A 278 9.52 -4.71 31.79
CA ARG A 278 9.00 -5.60 32.83
C ARG A 278 7.69 -6.29 32.47
N GLN A 279 6.90 -5.70 31.58
CA GLN A 279 5.62 -6.22 31.10
C GLN A 279 5.72 -7.03 29.82
N ALA A 280 6.92 -7.24 29.28
CA ALA A 280 7.15 -7.91 27.99
C ALA A 280 7.92 -9.22 28.17
N PRO A 281 7.28 -10.31 28.57
CA PRO A 281 7.95 -11.62 28.61
C PRO A 281 8.20 -12.14 27.17
N GLY A 282 9.37 -12.75 26.97
CA GLY A 282 9.71 -13.48 25.74
C GLY A 282 9.82 -12.60 24.49
N GLY A 283 9.22 -13.02 23.39
CA GLY A 283 9.36 -12.41 22.04
C GLY A 283 8.98 -10.93 21.88
N GLY A 284 8.46 -10.28 22.93
CA GLY A 284 8.21 -8.84 22.94
C GLY A 284 9.41 -8.00 23.41
N ALA A 285 10.54 -8.59 23.77
CA ALA A 285 11.72 -7.86 24.24
C ALA A 285 12.31 -6.98 23.13
N ILE A 286 12.43 -7.51 21.91
CA ILE A 286 12.94 -6.77 20.75
C ILE A 286 12.11 -5.51 20.43
N ASP A 287 10.80 -5.58 20.58
CA ASP A 287 9.90 -4.44 20.29
C ASP A 287 10.18 -3.26 21.23
N VAL A 288 10.53 -3.57 22.51
CA VAL A 288 10.95 -2.57 23.50
C VAL A 288 12.36 -2.07 23.21
N SER A 289 13.28 -2.95 22.85
CA SER A 289 14.67 -2.57 22.55
C SER A 289 14.77 -1.65 21.34
N LEU A 290 13.96 -1.89 20.28
CA LEU A 290 13.85 -1.00 19.13
C LEU A 290 13.29 0.37 19.54
N ALA A 291 12.22 0.42 20.34
CA ALA A 291 11.70 1.69 20.85
C ALA A 291 12.74 2.43 21.71
N GLU A 292 13.48 1.71 22.56
CA GLU A 292 14.56 2.26 23.37
C GLU A 292 15.70 2.83 22.54
N LYS A 293 16.04 2.19 21.41
CA LYS A 293 17.03 2.72 20.48
C LYS A 293 16.58 4.07 19.90
N ILE A 294 15.30 4.24 19.56
CA ILE A 294 14.75 5.56 19.15
C ILE A 294 14.83 6.58 20.29
N VAL A 295 14.47 6.20 21.53
CA VAL A 295 14.66 7.07 22.71
C VAL A 295 16.11 7.52 22.85
N GLY A 296 17.06 6.62 22.60
CA GLY A 296 18.50 6.90 22.64
C GLY A 296 18.95 7.97 21.65
N THR A 297 18.36 8.06 20.48
CA THR A 297 18.70 9.09 19.48
C THR A 297 18.39 10.51 19.99
N GLY A 298 17.24 10.69 20.63
CA GLY A 298 16.85 11.97 21.25
C GLY A 298 17.66 12.32 22.52
N ALA A 299 18.21 11.31 23.20
CA ALA A 299 19.05 11.48 24.39
C ALA A 299 20.53 11.73 24.05
N GLN A 300 20.85 12.19 22.87
CA GLN A 300 22.24 12.48 22.38
C GLN A 300 23.17 11.24 22.48
N GLY A 301 22.65 10.06 22.17
CA GLY A 301 23.42 8.82 22.15
C GLY A 301 23.81 8.27 23.53
N ARG A 302 23.33 8.88 24.64
CA ARG A 302 23.67 8.43 26.01
C ARG A 302 23.05 7.07 26.35
N ARG A 303 22.19 6.54 25.50
CA ARG A 303 21.53 5.25 25.69
C ARG A 303 21.77 4.37 24.47
N ALA A 304 22.94 3.76 24.40
CA ALA A 304 23.27 2.81 23.36
C ALA A 304 22.52 1.49 23.60
N VAL A 305 21.78 1.03 22.60
CA VAL A 305 21.09 -0.27 22.64
C VAL A 305 21.52 -1.08 21.43
N THR A 306 22.07 -2.26 21.67
CA THR A 306 22.31 -3.27 20.64
C THR A 306 21.02 -4.02 20.37
N ILE A 307 20.67 -4.18 19.11
CA ILE A 307 19.49 -4.95 18.70
C ILE A 307 19.96 -6.35 18.30
N GLU A 308 19.49 -7.34 19.05
CA GLU A 308 19.71 -8.75 18.77
C GLU A 308 18.46 -9.35 18.17
N TRP A 309 18.59 -10.00 17.02
CA TRP A 309 17.50 -10.64 16.30
C TRP A 309 17.36 -12.14 16.62
N ASP A 310 18.21 -12.66 17.50
CA ASP A 310 18.17 -14.06 17.90
C ASP A 310 16.83 -14.42 18.55
N GLY A 311 16.23 -15.51 18.09
CA GLY A 311 14.91 -15.93 18.56
C GLY A 311 13.73 -15.10 18.04
N VAL A 312 13.96 -14.17 17.11
CA VAL A 312 12.89 -13.43 16.43
C VAL A 312 12.49 -14.21 15.18
N ASP A 313 11.28 -14.75 15.20
CA ASP A 313 10.72 -15.61 14.16
C ASP A 313 9.87 -14.88 13.12
N ARG A 314 9.50 -13.60 13.39
CA ARG A 314 8.60 -12.83 12.55
C ARG A 314 8.97 -11.35 12.50
N LEU A 315 8.91 -10.78 11.29
CA LEU A 315 8.92 -9.34 11.08
C LEU A 315 7.49 -8.78 11.30
N THR A 316 7.41 -7.58 11.85
CA THR A 316 6.17 -6.81 11.99
C THR A 316 6.39 -5.40 11.48
N ALA A 317 5.32 -4.63 11.20
CA ALA A 317 5.46 -3.23 10.82
C ALA A 317 6.20 -2.42 11.90
N TRP A 318 5.99 -2.73 13.18
CA TRP A 318 6.72 -2.12 14.30
C TRP A 318 8.22 -2.38 14.21
N ARG A 319 8.62 -3.63 14.07
CA ARG A 319 10.03 -4.04 13.96
C ARG A 319 10.69 -3.46 12.73
N TYR A 320 10.01 -3.54 11.57
CA TYR A 320 10.48 -2.95 10.33
C TYR A 320 10.67 -1.44 10.45
N GLY A 321 9.62 -0.72 10.84
CA GLY A 321 9.62 0.75 10.88
C GLY A 321 10.65 1.31 11.85
N LEU A 322 10.77 0.74 13.04
CA LEU A 322 11.75 1.21 14.02
C LEU A 322 13.19 0.81 13.66
N ALA A 323 13.39 -0.36 13.05
CA ALA A 323 14.70 -0.75 12.53
C ALA A 323 15.18 0.23 11.45
N VAL A 324 14.33 0.53 10.45
CA VAL A 324 14.63 1.51 9.41
C VAL A 324 14.87 2.90 10.01
N ALA A 325 14.00 3.37 10.93
CA ALA A 325 14.14 4.67 11.58
C ALA A 325 15.42 4.80 12.41
N SER A 326 15.94 3.70 12.94
CA SER A 326 17.14 3.68 13.80
C SER A 326 18.42 3.22 13.08
N GLY A 327 18.37 3.01 11.75
CA GLY A 327 19.50 2.50 10.98
C GLY A 327 19.95 1.10 11.44
N THR A 328 18.99 0.26 11.83
CA THR A 328 19.27 -1.13 12.26
C THR A 328 18.96 -2.08 11.11
N ASP A 329 19.92 -2.91 10.74
CA ASP A 329 19.70 -3.92 9.72
C ASP A 329 18.72 -4.99 10.18
N VAL A 330 17.77 -5.32 9.31
CA VAL A 330 16.84 -6.43 9.51
C VAL A 330 17.38 -7.66 8.79
N PRO A 331 17.53 -8.81 9.47
CA PRO A 331 17.97 -10.04 8.83
C PRO A 331 17.10 -10.44 7.63
N ALA A 332 17.74 -10.78 6.51
CA ALA A 332 17.06 -11.10 5.25
C ALA A 332 15.96 -12.17 5.39
N PRO A 333 16.13 -13.27 6.17
CA PRO A 333 15.08 -14.28 6.32
C PRO A 333 13.78 -13.75 6.94
N LEU A 334 13.82 -12.67 7.72
CA LEU A 334 12.62 -12.09 8.33
C LEU A 334 11.69 -11.45 7.29
N TYR A 335 12.21 -11.01 6.15
CA TYR A 335 11.37 -10.50 5.05
C TYR A 335 10.52 -11.59 4.39
N ASP A 336 10.88 -12.86 4.54
CA ASP A 336 10.10 -13.98 4.01
C ASP A 336 8.90 -14.34 4.92
N THR A 337 8.87 -13.78 6.13
CA THR A 337 7.77 -13.95 7.09
C THR A 337 6.60 -12.99 6.89
N VAL A 338 6.73 -12.04 5.95
CA VAL A 338 5.74 -11.00 5.65
C VAL A 338 5.41 -10.98 4.16
N GLY A 339 4.33 -10.27 3.81
CA GLY A 339 3.94 -10.11 2.41
C GLY A 339 4.90 -9.19 1.62
N PRO A 340 4.82 -9.21 0.29
CA PRO A 340 5.72 -8.48 -0.61
C PRO A 340 5.66 -6.95 -0.42
N GLN A 341 4.58 -6.42 0.15
CA GLN A 341 4.41 -4.99 0.39
C GLN A 341 5.51 -4.39 1.26
N VAL A 342 6.09 -5.16 2.19
CA VAL A 342 7.17 -4.68 3.06
C VAL A 342 8.45 -4.42 2.25
N ARG A 343 8.72 -5.21 1.22
CA ARG A 343 9.81 -4.96 0.27
C ARG A 343 9.56 -3.67 -0.54
N TYR A 344 8.31 -3.38 -0.88
CA TYR A 344 7.96 -2.12 -1.57
C TYR A 344 8.11 -0.90 -0.64
N TRP A 345 7.79 -1.03 0.65
CA TRP A 345 8.09 0.03 1.64
C TRP A 345 9.59 0.28 1.70
N ARG A 346 10.40 -0.80 1.74
CA ARG A 346 11.86 -0.71 1.75
C ARG A 346 12.42 -0.04 0.50
N ALA A 347 11.84 -0.32 -0.67
CA ALA A 347 12.21 0.33 -1.93
C ALA A 347 12.05 1.86 -1.88
N THR A 348 11.07 2.35 -1.12
CA THR A 348 10.75 3.79 -1.02
C THR A 348 11.26 4.46 0.25
N ALA A 349 11.99 3.73 1.13
CA ALA A 349 12.50 4.25 2.39
C ALA A 349 13.76 5.13 2.16
N PRO A 350 13.69 6.46 2.37
CA PRO A 350 14.81 7.36 2.10
C PRO A 350 15.96 7.21 3.11
N GLN A 351 15.72 6.55 4.24
CA GLN A 351 16.72 6.28 5.27
C GLN A 351 17.72 5.18 4.85
N LEU A 352 17.38 4.41 3.81
CA LEU A 352 18.24 3.35 3.30
C LEU A 352 19.03 3.84 2.08
N GLY A 353 20.30 3.47 2.00
CA GLY A 353 21.15 3.76 0.85
C GLY A 353 20.62 3.16 -0.46
N PRO A 354 21.03 3.70 -1.62
CA PRO A 354 20.57 3.24 -2.93
C PRO A 354 20.82 1.74 -3.15
N GLY A 355 22.01 1.26 -2.77
CA GLY A 355 22.39 -0.15 -2.90
C GLY A 355 21.49 -1.09 -2.12
N ALA A 356 21.08 -0.69 -0.91
CA ALA A 356 20.20 -1.50 -0.05
C ALA A 356 18.75 -1.58 -0.59
N ARG A 357 18.29 -0.57 -1.35
CA ARG A 357 16.94 -0.49 -1.92
C ARG A 357 16.80 -1.17 -3.28
N LEU A 358 17.91 -1.35 -4.01
CA LEU A 358 17.90 -1.68 -5.44
C LEU A 358 17.06 -2.89 -5.81
N GLY A 359 17.28 -4.03 -5.15
CA GLY A 359 16.56 -5.27 -5.47
C GLY A 359 15.05 -5.17 -5.24
N ASP A 360 14.66 -4.44 -4.20
CA ASP A 360 13.27 -4.20 -3.85
C ASP A 360 12.64 -3.12 -4.75
N ALA A 361 13.44 -2.15 -5.22
CA ALA A 361 13.00 -1.09 -6.13
C ALA A 361 12.59 -1.65 -7.51
N ASP A 362 13.31 -2.64 -8.04
CA ASP A 362 12.95 -3.30 -9.29
C ASP A 362 11.54 -3.93 -9.19
N ILE A 363 11.28 -4.74 -8.15
CA ILE A 363 9.96 -5.37 -7.99
C ILE A 363 8.87 -4.34 -7.66
N ALA A 364 9.17 -3.30 -6.92
CA ALA A 364 8.26 -2.20 -6.62
C ALA A 364 7.89 -1.41 -7.89
N ALA A 365 8.85 -1.19 -8.79
CA ALA A 365 8.60 -0.58 -10.10
C ALA A 365 7.74 -1.47 -10.99
N ALA A 366 7.99 -2.79 -11.05
CA ALA A 366 7.15 -3.72 -11.79
C ALA A 366 5.69 -3.71 -11.30
N GLN A 367 5.48 -3.38 -10.02
CA GLN A 367 4.15 -3.31 -9.40
C GLN A 367 3.48 -1.93 -9.50
N GLY A 368 4.22 -0.88 -9.85
CA GLY A 368 3.70 0.49 -9.99
C GLY A 368 3.92 1.39 -8.78
N VAL A 369 4.56 0.88 -7.72
CA VAL A 369 4.91 1.67 -6.53
C VAL A 369 5.99 2.71 -6.85
N LEU A 370 6.97 2.34 -7.69
CA LEU A 370 7.93 3.29 -8.24
C LEU A 370 7.62 3.63 -9.71
N SER A 371 7.78 4.89 -10.07
CA SER A 371 7.74 5.33 -11.46
C SER A 371 9.02 4.91 -12.22
N SER A 372 8.96 4.98 -13.55
CA SER A 372 10.16 4.82 -14.39
C SER A 372 11.25 5.82 -14.00
N ASP A 373 10.89 7.08 -13.77
CA ASP A 373 11.84 8.14 -13.44
C ASP A 373 12.49 7.92 -12.07
N ALA A 374 11.69 7.61 -11.03
CA ALA A 374 12.22 7.33 -9.70
C ALA A 374 13.17 6.12 -9.70
N LEU A 375 12.91 5.13 -10.55
CA LEU A 375 13.81 3.98 -10.68
C LEU A 375 15.12 4.37 -11.39
N VAL A 376 15.06 5.20 -12.45
CA VAL A 376 16.24 5.73 -13.13
C VAL A 376 17.10 6.56 -12.17
N ASP A 377 16.47 7.42 -11.37
CA ASP A 377 17.16 8.25 -10.37
C ASP A 377 17.87 7.38 -9.32
N LEU A 378 17.24 6.29 -8.88
CA LEU A 378 17.86 5.34 -7.95
C LEU A 378 19.12 4.69 -8.57
N TYR A 379 19.04 4.28 -9.84
CA TYR A 379 20.20 3.73 -10.55
C TYR A 379 21.29 4.78 -10.76
N ALA A 380 20.93 6.04 -11.01
CA ALA A 380 21.91 7.11 -11.12
C ALA A 380 22.64 7.37 -9.79
N GLN A 381 21.94 7.30 -8.66
CA GLN A 381 22.54 7.46 -7.33
C GLN A 381 23.60 6.38 -7.03
N LEU A 382 23.45 5.15 -7.53
CA LEU A 382 24.44 4.08 -7.35
C LEU A 382 25.83 4.40 -7.95
N LEU A 383 25.89 5.29 -8.95
CA LEU A 383 27.17 5.68 -9.57
C LEU A 383 28.04 6.56 -8.65
N SER A 384 27.44 7.14 -7.62
CA SER A 384 28.10 8.01 -6.63
C SER A 384 27.95 7.47 -5.19
N ASP A 385 27.49 6.23 -5.04
CA ASP A 385 27.31 5.57 -3.74
C ASP A 385 28.56 4.75 -3.40
N ASP A 386 29.33 5.19 -2.40
CA ASP A 386 30.56 4.54 -1.97
C ASP A 386 30.30 3.12 -1.39
N ASP A 387 29.08 2.86 -0.91
CA ASP A 387 28.66 1.56 -0.37
C ASP A 387 28.11 0.62 -1.46
N ALA A 388 27.98 1.09 -2.71
CA ALA A 388 27.50 0.26 -3.80
C ALA A 388 28.53 -0.81 -4.20
N THR A 389 28.05 -2.03 -4.38
CA THR A 389 28.91 -3.12 -4.86
C THR A 389 29.32 -2.90 -6.31
N SER A 390 30.46 -3.48 -6.72
CA SER A 390 30.95 -3.39 -8.10
C SER A 390 29.90 -3.90 -9.13
N THR A 391 29.12 -4.90 -8.78
CA THR A 391 28.02 -5.41 -9.62
C THR A 391 26.91 -4.37 -9.76
N GLN A 392 26.54 -3.66 -8.69
CA GLN A 392 25.53 -2.61 -8.73
C GLN A 392 26.00 -1.40 -9.55
N THR A 393 27.25 -0.99 -9.37
CA THR A 393 27.85 0.11 -10.13
C THR A 393 27.97 -0.22 -11.61
N ALA A 394 28.36 -1.46 -11.97
CA ALA A 394 28.41 -1.93 -13.35
C ALA A 394 27.02 -1.89 -14.00
N LEU A 395 26.01 -2.40 -13.30
CA LEU A 395 24.62 -2.37 -13.79
C LEU A 395 24.10 -0.93 -13.96
N ALA A 396 24.41 -0.03 -13.04
CA ALA A 396 24.07 1.39 -13.16
C ALA A 396 24.78 2.06 -14.36
N SER A 397 26.02 1.66 -14.66
CA SER A 397 26.76 2.12 -15.84
C SER A 397 26.14 1.62 -17.13
N ASP A 398 25.66 0.36 -17.17
CA ASP A 398 24.95 -0.21 -18.31
C ASP A 398 23.63 0.56 -18.56
N VAL A 399 22.87 0.87 -17.49
CA VAL A 399 21.68 1.71 -17.61
C VAL A 399 22.05 3.09 -18.15
N ARG A 400 23.08 3.75 -17.64
CA ARG A 400 23.55 5.06 -18.16
C ARG A 400 23.89 4.95 -19.67
N THR A 401 24.56 3.88 -20.10
CA THR A 401 24.89 3.66 -21.51
C THR A 401 23.65 3.48 -22.39
N ALA A 402 22.60 2.84 -21.89
CA ALA A 402 21.31 2.74 -22.59
C ALA A 402 20.67 4.12 -22.85
N PHE A 403 20.92 5.12 -21.99
CA PHE A 403 20.39 6.48 -22.13
C PHE A 403 21.31 7.42 -22.92
N THR A 404 22.63 7.30 -22.78
CA THR A 404 23.60 8.30 -23.26
C THR A 404 24.50 7.78 -24.39
N GLY A 405 24.56 6.48 -24.64
CA GLY A 405 25.36 5.86 -25.70
C GLY A 405 24.95 6.29 -27.11
N ASN A 406 25.76 5.96 -28.10
CA ASN A 406 25.36 6.12 -29.50
C ASN A 406 24.19 5.15 -29.87
N PRO A 407 23.46 5.35 -30.96
CA PRO A 407 22.26 4.55 -31.27
C PRO A 407 22.47 3.03 -31.30
N ARG A 408 23.63 2.56 -31.79
CA ARG A 408 23.93 1.10 -31.84
C ARG A 408 24.19 0.56 -30.42
N ASP A 409 24.97 1.28 -29.63
CA ASP A 409 25.30 0.89 -28.26
C ASP A 409 24.05 0.89 -27.39
N ARG A 410 23.13 1.85 -27.56
CA ARG A 410 21.84 1.87 -26.85
C ARG A 410 21.03 0.62 -27.11
N VAL A 411 20.85 0.21 -28.37
CA VAL A 411 20.07 -1.00 -28.70
C VAL A 411 20.74 -2.25 -28.15
N ALA A 412 22.06 -2.37 -28.29
CA ALA A 412 22.82 -3.48 -27.72
C ALA A 412 22.66 -3.56 -26.21
N MET A 413 22.76 -2.42 -25.51
CA MET A 413 22.62 -2.35 -24.07
C MET A 413 21.20 -2.66 -23.60
N LEU A 414 20.15 -2.20 -24.29
CA LEU A 414 18.77 -2.56 -24.00
C LEU A 414 18.57 -4.09 -24.11
N ARG A 415 19.08 -4.72 -25.17
CA ARG A 415 19.01 -6.19 -25.32
C ARG A 415 19.71 -6.91 -24.16
N GLN A 416 20.88 -6.42 -23.74
CA GLN A 416 21.63 -6.98 -22.61
C GLN A 416 20.85 -6.86 -21.31
N LEU A 417 20.33 -5.68 -20.98
CA LEU A 417 19.56 -5.41 -19.75
C LEU A 417 18.30 -6.27 -19.67
N TRP A 418 17.58 -6.43 -20.78
CA TRP A 418 16.37 -7.27 -20.83
C TRP A 418 16.69 -8.77 -20.84
N GLY A 419 17.79 -9.18 -21.48
CA GLY A 419 18.24 -10.58 -21.52
C GLY A 419 18.75 -11.08 -20.18
N ALA A 420 19.55 -10.28 -19.49
CA ALA A 420 20.13 -10.63 -18.20
C ALA A 420 19.06 -10.75 -17.08
N ALA A 421 17.97 -10.01 -17.17
CA ALA A 421 16.91 -10.02 -16.17
C ALA A 421 15.96 -11.22 -16.28
N GLY A 422 15.94 -11.92 -17.41
CA GLY A 422 15.04 -13.04 -17.66
C GLY A 422 13.57 -12.62 -17.78
N VAL A 423 12.68 -13.57 -17.48
CA VAL A 423 11.23 -13.36 -17.52
C VAL A 423 10.67 -13.13 -16.10
N GLY A 424 9.52 -12.48 -16.01
CA GLY A 424 8.83 -12.23 -14.72
C GLY A 424 8.99 -10.80 -14.20
N GLY A 425 8.85 -10.63 -12.90
CA GLY A 425 8.81 -9.30 -12.26
C GLY A 425 10.05 -8.45 -12.52
N VAL A 426 11.24 -9.02 -12.40
CA VAL A 426 12.51 -8.31 -12.64
C VAL A 426 12.67 -7.98 -14.13
N GLY A 427 12.32 -8.90 -15.05
CA GLY A 427 12.35 -8.62 -16.48
C GLY A 427 11.45 -7.46 -16.86
N TYR A 428 10.24 -7.42 -16.33
CA TYR A 428 9.33 -6.30 -16.55
C TYR A 428 9.82 -5.00 -15.90
N ALA A 429 10.45 -5.07 -14.72
CA ALA A 429 11.09 -3.91 -14.10
C ALA A 429 12.16 -3.29 -14.99
N ARG A 430 12.96 -4.11 -15.70
CA ARG A 430 13.95 -3.61 -16.68
C ARG A 430 13.29 -2.89 -17.85
N MET A 431 12.13 -3.34 -18.29
CA MET A 431 11.35 -2.61 -19.30
C MET A 431 10.88 -1.26 -18.77
N VAL A 432 10.38 -1.20 -17.52
CA VAL A 432 9.99 0.06 -16.87
C VAL A 432 11.19 1.01 -16.72
N LEU A 433 12.33 0.52 -16.28
CA LEU A 433 13.58 1.27 -16.12
C LEU A 433 14.04 1.92 -17.42
N THR A 434 13.95 1.18 -18.52
CA THR A 434 14.51 1.58 -19.82
C THR A 434 13.50 2.21 -20.77
N ALA A 435 12.27 2.50 -20.30
CA ALA A 435 11.18 2.96 -21.17
C ALA A 435 11.52 4.23 -21.96
N ARG A 436 12.16 5.22 -21.32
CA ARG A 436 12.58 6.46 -22.00
C ARG A 436 13.77 6.25 -22.92
N ALA A 437 14.69 5.34 -22.57
CA ALA A 437 15.78 4.95 -23.47
C ALA A 437 15.23 4.25 -24.74
N ALA A 438 14.24 3.35 -24.58
CA ALA A 438 13.53 2.73 -25.67
C ALA A 438 12.84 3.76 -26.59
N ALA A 439 12.25 4.81 -26.02
CA ALA A 439 11.60 5.88 -26.78
C ALA A 439 12.57 6.72 -27.64
N MET A 440 13.86 6.68 -27.33
CA MET A 440 14.91 7.35 -28.13
C MET A 440 15.40 6.52 -29.33
N ILE A 441 15.01 5.24 -29.43
CA ILE A 441 15.38 4.39 -30.56
C ILE A 441 14.50 4.73 -31.76
N ALA A 442 15.16 4.90 -32.92
CA ALA A 442 14.45 5.20 -34.17
C ALA A 442 13.66 3.98 -34.66
N PRO A 443 12.41 4.16 -35.13
CA PRO A 443 11.59 3.10 -35.73
C PRO A 443 12.04 2.87 -37.18
N VAL A 444 13.10 2.11 -37.37
CA VAL A 444 13.67 1.74 -38.66
C VAL A 444 13.73 0.21 -38.81
N ALA A 445 13.80 -0.27 -40.04
CA ALA A 445 13.80 -1.72 -40.36
C ALA A 445 14.91 -2.49 -39.60
N ASP A 446 16.08 -1.88 -39.42
CA ASP A 446 17.22 -2.49 -38.72
C ASP A 446 16.90 -2.83 -37.24
N ASN A 447 15.93 -2.14 -36.64
CA ASN A 447 15.48 -2.35 -35.26
C ASN A 447 14.17 -3.17 -35.18
N ALA A 448 13.65 -3.69 -36.28
CA ALA A 448 12.35 -4.40 -36.32
C ALA A 448 12.32 -5.62 -35.41
N ALA A 449 13.45 -6.31 -35.25
CA ALA A 449 13.55 -7.49 -34.37
C ALA A 449 13.34 -7.19 -32.90
N ASP A 450 13.56 -5.96 -32.47
CA ASP A 450 13.38 -5.51 -31.08
C ASP A 450 12.07 -4.76 -30.86
N ALA A 451 11.29 -4.53 -31.91
CA ALA A 451 10.12 -3.67 -31.90
C ALA A 451 9.11 -4.05 -30.79
N ASP A 452 8.81 -5.33 -30.62
CA ASP A 452 7.87 -5.82 -29.61
C ASP A 452 8.33 -5.46 -28.18
N ARG A 453 9.62 -5.64 -27.88
CA ARG A 453 10.19 -5.31 -26.56
C ARG A 453 10.30 -3.80 -26.34
N LEU A 454 10.68 -3.04 -27.38
CA LEU A 454 10.74 -1.58 -27.35
C LEU A 454 9.35 -0.99 -27.05
N ILE A 455 8.31 -1.49 -27.73
CA ILE A 455 6.92 -1.09 -27.52
C ILE A 455 6.47 -1.45 -26.09
N ALA A 456 6.70 -2.69 -25.64
CA ALA A 456 6.37 -3.13 -24.29
C ALA A 456 7.04 -2.23 -23.22
N SER A 457 8.33 -1.92 -23.42
CA SER A 457 9.08 -1.01 -22.55
C SER A 457 8.48 0.39 -22.52
N MET A 458 8.20 1.00 -23.68
CA MET A 458 7.56 2.32 -23.75
C MET A 458 6.19 2.34 -23.07
N LEU A 459 5.34 1.35 -23.34
CA LEU A 459 3.99 1.27 -22.78
C LEU A 459 3.99 0.99 -21.26
N SER A 460 5.03 0.33 -20.73
CA SER A 460 5.16 0.13 -19.29
C SER A 460 5.27 1.44 -18.49
N ALA A 461 5.70 2.52 -19.13
CA ALA A 461 5.80 3.88 -18.56
C ALA A 461 4.77 4.87 -19.17
N GLY A 462 3.79 4.40 -19.95
CA GLY A 462 2.73 5.23 -20.52
C GLY A 462 3.16 6.07 -21.72
N LEU A 463 4.25 5.70 -22.39
CA LEU A 463 4.76 6.38 -23.57
C LEU A 463 4.09 5.85 -24.83
N ASP A 464 2.75 5.98 -24.91
CA ASP A 464 1.94 5.46 -26.02
C ASP A 464 2.24 6.18 -27.36
N LEU A 465 2.39 7.51 -27.34
CA LEU A 465 2.71 8.25 -28.57
C LEU A 465 4.07 7.88 -29.17
N PRO A 466 5.18 7.76 -28.41
CA PRO A 466 6.43 7.19 -28.91
C PRO A 466 6.28 5.76 -29.42
N ALA A 467 5.52 4.92 -28.71
CA ALA A 467 5.28 3.54 -29.14
C ALA A 467 4.54 3.46 -30.49
N LEU A 468 3.57 4.33 -30.72
CA LEU A 468 2.79 4.38 -31.97
C LEU A 468 3.62 4.68 -33.23
N ARG A 469 4.80 5.29 -33.10
CA ARG A 469 5.72 5.50 -34.23
C ARG A 469 6.21 4.19 -34.87
N TRP A 470 6.13 3.08 -34.10
CA TRP A 470 6.55 1.76 -34.55
C TRP A 470 5.51 1.01 -35.40
N ARG A 471 4.30 1.58 -35.56
CA ARG A 471 3.17 0.93 -36.25
C ARG A 471 3.53 0.41 -37.65
N SER A 472 4.34 1.15 -38.42
CA SER A 472 4.77 0.76 -39.76
C SER A 472 5.91 -0.25 -39.78
N ILE A 473 6.54 -0.52 -38.65
CA ILE A 473 7.71 -1.39 -38.51
C ILE A 473 7.32 -2.77 -37.98
N VAL A 474 6.35 -2.82 -37.05
CA VAL A 474 5.94 -4.10 -36.45
C VAL A 474 5.18 -4.97 -37.43
N PRO A 475 5.49 -6.26 -37.52
CA PRO A 475 4.72 -7.20 -38.32
C PRO A 475 3.28 -7.32 -37.85
N ALA A 476 2.33 -7.46 -38.76
CA ALA A 476 0.96 -7.79 -38.39
C ALA A 476 0.94 -9.14 -37.65
N GLY A 477 0.21 -9.21 -36.53
CA GLY A 477 0.13 -10.43 -35.73
C GLY A 477 1.31 -10.64 -34.77
N SER A 478 2.22 -9.65 -34.60
CA SER A 478 3.22 -9.67 -33.53
C SER A 478 2.64 -9.15 -32.19
N ASP A 479 3.37 -9.38 -31.08
CA ASP A 479 2.99 -8.82 -29.78
C ASP A 479 2.97 -7.28 -29.80
N GLY A 480 3.92 -6.65 -30.51
CA GLY A 480 3.97 -5.21 -30.70
C GLY A 480 2.73 -4.67 -31.43
N TRP A 481 2.32 -5.35 -32.50
CA TRP A 481 1.07 -5.01 -33.19
C TRP A 481 -0.14 -5.11 -32.26
N ALA A 482 -0.26 -6.20 -31.50
CA ALA A 482 -1.36 -6.40 -30.55
C ALA A 482 -1.39 -5.32 -29.47
N MET A 483 -0.22 -5.00 -28.89
CA MET A 483 -0.09 -3.93 -27.91
C MET A 483 -0.47 -2.57 -28.49
N LEU A 484 -0.04 -2.22 -29.70
CA LEU A 484 -0.39 -0.95 -30.37
C LEU A 484 -1.87 -0.87 -30.73
N ALA A 485 -2.51 -2.00 -31.12
CA ALA A 485 -3.95 -2.05 -31.37
C ALA A 485 -4.77 -1.73 -30.11
N LEU A 486 -4.27 -2.15 -28.93
CA LEU A 486 -4.88 -1.88 -27.63
C LEU A 486 -4.54 -0.47 -27.11
N ALA A 487 -3.28 -0.04 -27.21
CA ALA A 487 -2.78 1.17 -26.57
C ALA A 487 -3.12 2.46 -27.35
N SER A 488 -3.45 2.41 -28.64
CA SER A 488 -3.69 3.60 -29.47
C SER A 488 -4.83 4.45 -28.94
N PRO A 489 -4.65 5.78 -28.70
CA PRO A 489 -5.74 6.67 -28.29
C PRO A 489 -6.92 6.71 -29.28
N ASN A 490 -6.59 6.67 -30.58
CA ASN A 490 -7.57 6.72 -31.68
C ASN A 490 -7.57 5.38 -32.43
N GLY A 491 -7.55 4.25 -31.72
CA GLY A 491 -7.53 2.92 -32.32
C GLY A 491 -8.83 2.63 -33.06
N GLY A 492 -8.71 2.25 -34.33
CA GLY A 492 -9.84 1.81 -35.16
C GLY A 492 -10.28 0.37 -34.84
N VAL A 493 -11.33 -0.07 -35.56
CA VAL A 493 -11.82 -1.45 -35.48
C VAL A 493 -10.79 -2.41 -36.05
N VAL A 494 -10.50 -3.47 -35.32
CA VAL A 494 -9.63 -4.59 -35.71
C VAL A 494 -10.52 -5.70 -36.26
N SER A 495 -10.12 -6.29 -37.41
CA SER A 495 -10.90 -7.37 -38.02
C SER A 495 -10.83 -8.65 -37.17
N GLY A 496 -11.92 -9.42 -37.15
CA GLY A 496 -11.95 -10.71 -36.46
C GLY A 496 -10.89 -11.68 -36.95
N GLY A 497 -10.62 -11.71 -38.27
CA GLY A 497 -9.57 -12.55 -38.84
C GLY A 497 -8.16 -12.22 -38.32
N ALA A 498 -7.85 -10.95 -38.09
CA ALA A 498 -6.57 -10.55 -37.49
C ALA A 498 -6.44 -11.01 -36.02
N VAL A 499 -7.55 -10.97 -35.27
CA VAL A 499 -7.59 -11.48 -33.89
C VAL A 499 -7.42 -13.00 -33.86
N SER A 500 -8.14 -13.72 -34.73
CA SER A 500 -8.03 -15.18 -34.82
C SER A 500 -6.63 -15.61 -35.24
N GLY A 501 -6.03 -14.95 -36.25
CA GLY A 501 -4.66 -15.26 -36.70
C GLY A 501 -3.61 -15.02 -35.61
N TYR A 502 -3.77 -13.98 -34.79
CA TYR A 502 -2.90 -13.78 -33.62
C TYR A 502 -3.12 -14.87 -32.55
N ALA A 503 -4.37 -15.31 -32.33
CA ALA A 503 -4.69 -16.36 -31.38
C ALA A 503 -4.15 -17.75 -31.80
N GLU A 504 -3.96 -18.01 -33.08
CA GLU A 504 -3.29 -19.23 -33.58
C GLU A 504 -1.82 -19.27 -33.19
N THR A 505 -1.16 -18.12 -33.06
CA THR A 505 0.24 -18.01 -32.64
C THR A 505 0.39 -18.18 -31.10
N ASP A 506 -0.46 -17.53 -30.34
CA ASP A 506 -0.53 -17.62 -28.87
C ASP A 506 -2.00 -17.57 -28.42
N GLY A 507 -2.57 -18.73 -28.13
CA GLY A 507 -3.98 -18.86 -27.77
C GLY A 507 -4.35 -18.11 -26.48
N ARG A 508 -3.40 -17.93 -25.53
CA ARG A 508 -3.67 -17.16 -24.31
C ARG A 508 -3.68 -15.66 -24.59
N LYS A 509 -2.63 -15.15 -25.21
CA LYS A 509 -2.55 -13.73 -25.59
C LYS A 509 -3.66 -13.36 -26.58
N GLY A 510 -4.05 -14.26 -27.49
CA GLY A 510 -5.18 -14.07 -28.40
C GLY A 510 -6.50 -13.86 -27.67
N ARG A 511 -6.78 -14.64 -26.63
CA ARG A 511 -7.97 -14.43 -25.76
C ARG A 511 -7.92 -13.11 -25.01
N LEU A 512 -6.76 -12.71 -24.51
CA LEU A 512 -6.58 -11.41 -23.84
C LEU A 512 -6.68 -10.24 -24.82
N LEU A 513 -6.13 -10.39 -26.04
CA LEU A 513 -6.29 -9.40 -27.11
C LEU A 513 -7.77 -9.19 -27.46
N PHE A 514 -8.50 -10.30 -27.69
CA PHE A 514 -9.94 -10.27 -27.94
C PHE A 514 -10.67 -9.55 -26.81
N ALA A 515 -10.44 -9.94 -25.56
CA ALA A 515 -11.07 -9.36 -24.39
C ALA A 515 -10.82 -7.84 -24.26
N GLY A 516 -9.56 -7.41 -24.45
CA GLY A 516 -9.19 -6.01 -24.44
C GLY A 516 -9.83 -5.21 -25.57
N LEU A 517 -9.76 -5.69 -26.82
CA LEU A 517 -10.34 -5.02 -27.97
C LEU A 517 -11.88 -4.95 -27.89
N ALA A 518 -12.54 -6.02 -27.46
CA ALA A 518 -13.99 -6.06 -27.27
C ALA A 518 -14.41 -5.07 -26.16
N GLY A 519 -13.70 -5.05 -25.04
CA GLY A 519 -13.94 -4.09 -23.96
C GLY A 519 -13.74 -2.64 -24.38
N LEU A 520 -12.72 -2.36 -25.22
CA LEU A 520 -12.51 -1.03 -25.83
C LEU A 520 -13.50 -0.69 -26.93
N GLY A 521 -14.37 -1.63 -27.36
CA GLY A 521 -15.29 -1.43 -28.48
C GLY A 521 -14.58 -1.38 -29.83
N ARG A 522 -13.42 -2.05 -29.97
CA ARG A 522 -12.58 -2.07 -31.17
C ARG A 522 -12.75 -3.33 -32.03
N ILE A 523 -13.83 -4.05 -31.80
CA ILE A 523 -14.30 -5.16 -32.66
C ILE A 523 -15.69 -4.78 -33.13
N ALA A 524 -16.00 -5.05 -34.40
CA ALA A 524 -17.33 -4.80 -34.93
C ALA A 524 -18.39 -5.58 -34.11
N PRO A 525 -19.48 -4.95 -33.66
CA PRO A 525 -20.45 -5.58 -32.75
C PRO A 525 -20.97 -6.94 -33.27
N GLY A 526 -21.18 -7.08 -34.57
CA GLY A 526 -21.64 -8.34 -35.18
C GLY A 526 -20.61 -9.49 -35.14
N GLN A 527 -19.32 -9.20 -34.91
CA GLN A 527 -18.26 -10.20 -34.81
C GLN A 527 -17.94 -10.64 -33.39
N VAL A 528 -18.33 -9.86 -32.36
CA VAL A 528 -17.98 -10.11 -30.94
C VAL A 528 -18.45 -11.48 -30.50
N GLN A 529 -19.71 -11.84 -30.77
CA GLN A 529 -20.29 -13.13 -30.32
C GLN A 529 -19.71 -14.35 -31.04
N GLY A 530 -19.31 -14.19 -32.31
CA GLY A 530 -18.61 -15.22 -33.07
C GLY A 530 -17.24 -15.50 -32.44
N LEU A 531 -16.40 -14.46 -32.34
CA LEU A 531 -15.06 -14.56 -31.76
C LEU A 531 -15.09 -15.04 -30.28
N ALA A 532 -16.09 -14.62 -29.50
CA ALA A 532 -16.26 -15.06 -28.11
C ALA A 532 -16.42 -16.58 -28.01
N ARG A 533 -17.17 -17.19 -28.94
CA ARG A 533 -17.36 -18.65 -29.00
C ARG A 533 -16.10 -19.35 -29.53
N ASP A 534 -15.51 -18.83 -30.60
CA ASP A 534 -14.34 -19.44 -31.27
C ASP A 534 -13.11 -19.44 -30.33
N LEU A 535 -12.96 -18.41 -29.50
CA LEU A 535 -11.85 -18.24 -28.53
C LEU A 535 -12.18 -18.75 -27.12
N ASP A 536 -13.37 -19.26 -26.89
CA ASP A 536 -13.85 -19.70 -25.58
C ASP A 536 -13.73 -18.60 -24.50
N VAL A 537 -14.21 -17.39 -24.82
CA VAL A 537 -14.24 -16.24 -23.90
C VAL A 537 -15.69 -15.74 -23.78
N PRO A 538 -16.46 -16.27 -22.81
CA PRO A 538 -17.90 -15.99 -22.69
C PRO A 538 -18.14 -14.59 -22.08
N VAL A 539 -17.90 -13.53 -22.89
CA VAL A 539 -18.07 -12.12 -22.47
C VAL A 539 -19.50 -11.73 -22.06
N GLY A 540 -20.49 -12.56 -22.38
CA GLY A 540 -21.88 -12.38 -21.93
C GLY A 540 -22.23 -13.11 -20.62
N ALA A 541 -21.27 -13.82 -20.00
CA ALA A 541 -21.51 -14.53 -18.74
C ALA A 541 -21.71 -13.54 -17.60
N ARG A 542 -22.76 -13.76 -16.80
CA ARG A 542 -23.15 -12.87 -15.71
C ARG A 542 -22.98 -13.54 -14.35
N ASN A 543 -22.48 -12.75 -13.41
CA ASN A 543 -22.43 -13.07 -12.00
C ASN A 543 -22.47 -11.76 -11.19
N ALA A 544 -22.56 -11.85 -9.87
CA ALA A 544 -22.67 -10.67 -9.01
C ALA A 544 -21.53 -9.66 -9.18
N TRP A 545 -20.30 -10.11 -9.51
CA TRP A 545 -19.16 -9.23 -9.74
C TRP A 545 -19.25 -8.55 -11.10
N THR A 546 -19.57 -9.29 -12.19
CA THR A 546 -19.73 -8.69 -13.52
C THR A 546 -20.87 -7.70 -13.55
N ASP A 547 -22.00 -8.02 -12.90
CA ASP A 547 -23.13 -7.10 -12.79
C ASP A 547 -22.74 -5.81 -12.04
N ALA A 548 -22.02 -5.94 -10.95
CA ALA A 548 -21.60 -4.79 -10.14
C ALA A 548 -20.63 -3.87 -10.89
N ILE A 549 -19.61 -4.43 -11.57
CA ILE A 549 -18.61 -3.61 -12.27
C ILE A 549 -19.20 -2.95 -13.53
N ASP A 550 -20.07 -3.65 -14.26
CA ASP A 550 -20.73 -3.11 -15.45
C ASP A 550 -21.67 -1.95 -15.08
N VAL A 551 -22.47 -2.11 -14.01
CA VAL A 551 -23.35 -1.06 -13.49
C VAL A 551 -22.54 0.15 -13.03
N ALA A 552 -21.47 -0.04 -12.26
CA ALA A 552 -20.58 1.04 -11.83
C ALA A 552 -19.96 1.78 -13.02
N GLY A 553 -19.56 1.03 -14.08
CA GLY A 553 -19.04 1.61 -15.32
C GLY A 553 -20.05 2.49 -16.02
N VAL A 554 -21.28 2.02 -16.21
CA VAL A 554 -22.38 2.77 -16.88
C VAL A 554 -22.75 4.03 -16.07
N ASN A 555 -22.71 3.95 -14.74
CA ASN A 555 -22.98 5.09 -13.87
C ASN A 555 -21.83 6.11 -13.80
N GLY A 556 -20.67 5.84 -14.41
CA GLY A 556 -19.50 6.72 -14.33
C GLY A 556 -18.74 6.66 -13.00
N GLU A 557 -18.97 5.65 -12.16
CA GLU A 557 -18.39 5.49 -10.82
C GLU A 557 -16.95 4.94 -10.89
N ALA A 558 -16.02 5.74 -11.40
CA ALA A 558 -14.66 5.31 -11.71
C ALA A 558 -13.92 4.70 -10.50
N GLY A 559 -14.15 5.23 -9.29
CA GLY A 559 -13.55 4.69 -8.05
C GLY A 559 -14.10 3.31 -7.70
N THR A 560 -15.40 3.12 -7.79
CA THR A 560 -16.07 1.83 -7.57
C THR A 560 -15.60 0.81 -8.60
N VAL A 561 -15.49 1.21 -9.89
CA VAL A 561 -14.95 0.35 -10.95
C VAL A 561 -13.52 -0.11 -10.64
N LEU A 562 -12.64 0.80 -10.18
CA LEU A 562 -11.24 0.46 -9.87
C LEU A 562 -11.13 -0.51 -8.68
N VAL A 563 -11.94 -0.34 -7.63
CA VAL A 563 -11.96 -1.29 -6.50
C VAL A 563 -12.49 -2.66 -6.94
N LEU A 564 -13.55 -2.70 -7.77
CA LEU A 564 -14.05 -3.96 -8.33
C LEU A 564 -13.06 -4.61 -9.31
N ALA A 565 -12.34 -3.80 -10.11
CA ALA A 565 -11.27 -4.28 -10.98
C ALA A 565 -10.13 -4.92 -10.17
N ALA A 566 -9.78 -4.33 -9.01
CA ALA A 566 -8.80 -4.92 -8.11
C ALA A 566 -9.23 -6.29 -7.61
N VAL A 567 -10.53 -6.48 -7.28
CA VAL A 567 -11.08 -7.80 -6.92
C VAL A 567 -10.93 -8.80 -8.08
N GLY A 568 -11.15 -8.38 -9.32
CA GLY A 568 -10.99 -9.22 -10.52
C GLY A 568 -9.54 -9.57 -10.88
N MET A 569 -8.57 -8.80 -10.35
CA MET A 569 -7.13 -8.96 -10.64
C MET A 569 -6.29 -9.26 -9.40
N GLN A 570 -6.87 -9.72 -8.30
CA GLN A 570 -6.16 -10.15 -7.09
C GLN A 570 -5.51 -11.53 -7.28
N THR A 571 -4.63 -11.62 -8.25
CA THR A 571 -3.86 -12.81 -8.59
C THR A 571 -2.37 -12.46 -8.58
N ARG A 572 -1.52 -13.47 -8.36
CA ARG A 572 -0.07 -13.28 -8.25
C ARG A 572 0.55 -12.65 -9.50
N ASP A 573 0.04 -13.02 -10.67
CA ASP A 573 0.52 -12.55 -11.96
C ASP A 573 -0.60 -12.57 -13.01
N TRP A 574 -0.30 -12.14 -14.23
CA TRP A 574 -1.23 -12.11 -15.33
C TRP A 574 -1.76 -13.48 -15.76
N ARG A 575 -1.08 -14.58 -15.43
CA ARG A 575 -1.55 -15.95 -15.71
C ARG A 575 -2.82 -16.30 -14.96
N GLY A 576 -3.03 -15.67 -13.79
CA GLY A 576 -4.25 -15.83 -13.01
C GLY A 576 -5.42 -14.98 -13.46
N VAL A 577 -5.21 -13.95 -14.30
CA VAL A 577 -6.27 -13.05 -14.76
C VAL A 577 -7.08 -13.73 -15.90
N SER A 578 -8.39 -13.85 -15.70
CA SER A 578 -9.30 -14.41 -16.70
C SER A 578 -9.53 -13.41 -17.84
N PRO A 579 -9.59 -13.84 -19.12
CA PRO A 579 -9.98 -12.98 -20.23
C PRO A 579 -11.36 -12.33 -20.05
N VAL A 580 -12.31 -13.03 -19.45
CA VAL A 580 -13.64 -12.47 -19.12
C VAL A 580 -13.53 -11.34 -18.13
N ALA A 581 -12.72 -11.50 -17.08
CA ALA A 581 -12.48 -10.42 -16.11
C ALA A 581 -11.84 -9.21 -16.80
N LEU A 582 -10.84 -9.41 -17.65
CA LEU A 582 -10.21 -8.32 -18.41
C LEU A 582 -11.23 -7.58 -19.29
N PHE A 583 -12.12 -8.30 -19.97
CA PHE A 583 -13.17 -7.69 -20.78
C PHE A 583 -14.05 -6.73 -19.97
N HIS A 584 -14.62 -7.19 -18.86
CA HIS A 584 -15.49 -6.37 -18.00
C HIS A 584 -14.73 -5.19 -17.38
N ILE A 585 -13.49 -5.39 -16.94
CA ILE A 585 -12.66 -4.31 -16.38
C ILE A 585 -12.41 -3.22 -17.43
N VAL A 586 -11.99 -3.60 -18.62
CA VAL A 586 -11.68 -2.67 -19.71
C VAL A 586 -12.95 -1.95 -20.20
N ALA A 587 -14.06 -2.67 -20.34
CA ALA A 587 -15.35 -2.10 -20.73
C ALA A 587 -15.89 -1.11 -19.70
N ALA A 588 -15.85 -1.46 -18.41
CA ALA A 588 -16.32 -0.61 -17.31
C ALA A 588 -15.45 0.65 -17.14
N LEU A 589 -14.12 0.52 -17.21
CA LEU A 589 -13.21 1.67 -17.17
C LEU A 589 -13.47 2.62 -18.34
N ARG A 590 -13.64 2.11 -19.56
CA ARG A 590 -14.00 2.92 -20.71
C ARG A 590 -15.34 3.63 -20.51
N ALA A 591 -16.36 2.93 -20.05
CA ALA A 591 -17.68 3.49 -19.79
C ALA A 591 -17.62 4.58 -18.71
N ALA A 592 -16.79 4.41 -17.68
CA ALA A 592 -16.55 5.41 -16.64
C ALA A 592 -15.59 6.55 -17.06
N GLY A 593 -15.29 6.71 -18.36
CA GLY A 593 -14.43 7.79 -18.86
C GLY A 593 -12.92 7.58 -18.60
N ARG A 594 -12.50 6.36 -18.24
CA ARG A 594 -11.09 5.99 -17.96
C ARG A 594 -10.49 5.15 -19.09
N GLU A 595 -10.68 5.62 -20.32
CA GLU A 595 -10.16 4.89 -21.50
C GLU A 595 -8.63 4.79 -21.50
N GLY A 596 -7.91 5.79 -20.97
CA GLY A 596 -6.45 5.76 -20.86
C GLY A 596 -5.97 4.57 -20.03
N GLU A 597 -6.53 4.41 -18.84
CA GLU A 597 -6.23 3.30 -17.94
C GLU A 597 -6.68 1.96 -18.55
N ALA A 598 -7.86 1.91 -19.15
CA ALA A 598 -8.37 0.73 -19.83
C ALA A 598 -7.41 0.23 -20.93
N ARG A 599 -6.91 1.13 -21.77
CA ARG A 599 -5.95 0.82 -22.86
C ARG A 599 -4.63 0.30 -22.30
N MET A 600 -4.09 0.96 -21.27
CA MET A 600 -2.80 0.56 -20.68
C MET A 600 -2.89 -0.79 -19.98
N ILE A 601 -3.97 -1.07 -19.25
CA ILE A 601 -4.22 -2.37 -18.63
C ILE A 601 -4.33 -3.46 -19.70
N ALA A 602 -5.07 -3.22 -20.77
CA ALA A 602 -5.22 -4.17 -21.85
C ALA A 602 -3.88 -4.45 -22.58
N ALA A 603 -3.08 -3.43 -22.85
CA ALA A 603 -1.77 -3.58 -23.47
C ALA A 603 -0.77 -4.31 -22.55
N GLU A 604 -0.81 -4.05 -21.25
CA GLU A 604 0.00 -4.75 -20.24
C GLU A 604 -0.29 -6.27 -20.24
N ALA A 605 -1.55 -6.67 -20.48
CA ALA A 605 -1.92 -8.08 -20.58
C ALA A 605 -1.13 -8.82 -21.64
N ILE A 606 -0.89 -8.21 -22.81
CA ILE A 606 -0.08 -8.80 -23.88
C ILE A 606 1.41 -8.85 -23.52
N ALA A 607 1.91 -7.80 -22.87
CA ALA A 607 3.32 -7.72 -22.49
C ALA A 607 3.73 -8.72 -21.40
N ARG A 608 2.78 -9.17 -20.53
CA ARG A 608 3.07 -9.91 -19.29
C ARG A 608 2.39 -11.29 -19.18
N ALA A 609 1.50 -11.66 -20.09
CA ALA A 609 0.77 -12.95 -20.06
C ALA A 609 1.66 -14.14 -20.40
#